data_ad8c578bc07b3556d44d66e6a5ce60b3
#
_entry.id   ad8c578bc07b3556d44d66e6a5ce60b3
#
_cell.length_a   1.000
_cell.length_b   1.000
_cell.length_c   1.000
_cell.angle_alpha   90.00
_cell.angle_beta   90.00
_cell.angle_gamma   90.00
#
_symmetry.space_group_name_H-M   'P 1'
#
loop_
_entity.id
_entity.type
_entity.pdbx_description
1 polymer ?
#
loop_
_entity_poly.entity_id
_entity_poly.type
_entity_poly.pdbx_seq_one_letter_code
_entity_poly.pdbx_strand_id
1 'polypeptide(L)'
;MMDYDFSVRTPVNTRNKPDIIERDKPGIERTVLYGTDLRKTKVPTDTMSGAYQVAFRAKNGDSFGMDDKLLSKHLLLLGGIGCGKTNVFNFLIESLQKRMTDNDVMLIFDTKGDFKNRFYNQGNPSHWLIGNDVRYKNISRSWNIFDEMREENGCFGKESELIAKEIAKQLFVGRESSTQPFFSQAAADLVAKVLIHLMREATRTHTENLLSTDTFVDFLTTADLQKYYDMTNNPHNKDFISAQLYFGKPGEKMTAQALGIFGYINSMVNDLFVGAFAERRWAGNFSMKNIVREKGRKMVFVEYDLSIGETLGPMYRILFDLALKEALGGRVSNRGNIYLIIDEFKLLPNLMHIDDALNFGRSLGVKVCAGLQSINQLYDIYGADRGKVLASGFMNSFCFQTFDLDSRKFVMERFGEKYENLAYQSRSLPVSVQRAGHVVEDWDILGLQVGQAYINLVGYSPFFFDFSEFEQPHTIL
;
A
#
# COMPACT_ATOMS: atom_id res chain seq x y z
N MET A 1 -11.46 -20.07 54.79
CA MET A 1 -11.36 -20.21 53.34
C MET A 1 -12.50 -19.42 52.74
N MET A 2 -12.24 -18.24 52.22
CA MET A 2 -13.28 -17.44 51.57
C MET A 2 -13.31 -17.89 50.10
N ASP A 3 -14.39 -18.52 49.70
CA ASP A 3 -14.67 -18.82 48.32
C ASP A 3 -14.92 -17.51 47.54
N TYR A 4 -13.92 -17.08 46.82
CA TYR A 4 -14.08 -16.04 45.82
C TYR A 4 -14.76 -16.68 44.62
N ASP A 5 -16.04 -16.41 44.47
CA ASP A 5 -16.76 -16.77 43.24
C ASP A 5 -16.30 -15.90 42.07
N PHE A 6 -15.31 -16.36 41.32
CA PHE A 6 -14.85 -15.78 40.09
C PHE A 6 -15.76 -16.09 38.86
N SER A 7 -16.93 -16.70 39.09
CA SER A 7 -17.88 -17.07 38.05
C SER A 7 -18.69 -15.87 37.48
N VAL A 8 -18.19 -14.66 37.61
CA VAL A 8 -18.82 -13.55 36.93
C VAL A 8 -18.46 -13.59 35.46
N ARG A 9 -18.97 -14.61 34.79
CA ARG A 9 -19.10 -14.58 33.33
C ARG A 9 -20.13 -13.53 33.02
N THR A 10 -19.67 -12.41 32.43
CA THR A 10 -20.58 -11.49 31.74
C THR A 10 -21.26 -12.32 30.64
N PRO A 11 -22.58 -12.45 30.63
CA PRO A 11 -23.24 -13.10 29.51
C PRO A 11 -22.90 -12.25 28.28
N VAL A 12 -22.24 -12.87 27.28
CA VAL A 12 -22.10 -12.28 25.99
C VAL A 12 -23.50 -12.24 25.42
N ASN A 13 -24.17 -11.10 25.56
CA ASN A 13 -25.48 -10.90 24.99
C ASN A 13 -25.28 -10.63 23.49
N THR A 14 -25.37 -11.67 22.70
CA THR A 14 -25.15 -11.67 21.25
C THR A 14 -26.20 -10.90 20.44
N ARG A 15 -27.18 -10.30 21.10
CA ARG A 15 -28.29 -9.60 20.42
C ARG A 15 -28.37 -8.10 20.65
N ASN A 16 -27.65 -7.56 21.62
CA ASN A 16 -27.65 -6.12 21.87
C ASN A 16 -26.23 -5.61 21.75
N LYS A 17 -26.07 -4.49 21.08
CA LYS A 17 -24.82 -3.73 20.91
C LYS A 17 -23.99 -3.79 22.18
N PRO A 18 -22.70 -4.15 22.10
CA PRO A 18 -21.83 -3.92 23.25
C PRO A 18 -21.64 -2.41 23.35
N ASP A 19 -22.48 -1.81 24.14
CA ASP A 19 -22.23 -0.45 24.57
C ASP A 19 -21.09 -0.53 25.59
N ILE A 20 -19.92 0.01 25.23
CA ILE A 20 -18.74 0.05 26.10
C ILE A 20 -19.09 0.71 27.43
N ILE A 21 -20.08 1.58 27.42
CA ILE A 21 -20.59 2.32 28.56
C ILE A 21 -21.45 1.42 29.48
N GLU A 22 -22.15 0.42 28.88
CA GLU A 22 -23.06 -0.47 29.62
C GLU A 22 -22.40 -1.70 30.26
N ARG A 23 -21.10 -1.91 30.06
CA ARG A 23 -20.36 -3.04 30.67
C ARG A 23 -20.09 -2.88 32.16
N ASP A 24 -20.32 -1.72 32.72
CA ASP A 24 -20.26 -1.54 34.17
C ASP A 24 -21.46 -2.25 34.81
N LYS A 25 -21.18 -3.29 35.58
CA LYS A 25 -22.24 -3.99 36.33
C LYS A 25 -22.90 -3.02 37.31
N PRO A 26 -24.23 -3.16 37.53
CA PRO A 26 -24.88 -2.44 38.62
C PRO A 26 -24.12 -2.64 39.92
N GLY A 27 -23.67 -1.55 40.54
CA GLY A 27 -22.95 -1.59 41.82
C GLY A 27 -21.42 -1.58 41.71
N ILE A 28 -20.84 -1.50 40.51
CA ILE A 28 -19.40 -1.19 40.34
C ILE A 28 -19.25 0.24 39.83
N GLU A 29 -18.63 1.07 40.65
CA GLU A 29 -18.24 2.43 40.25
C GLU A 29 -16.78 2.44 39.81
N ARG A 30 -16.55 2.89 38.57
CA ARG A 30 -15.23 2.98 37.99
C ARG A 30 -14.83 4.44 37.83
N THR A 31 -13.69 4.81 38.39
CA THR A 31 -13.12 6.16 38.30
C THR A 31 -11.71 6.08 37.72
N VAL A 32 -11.48 6.71 36.58
CA VAL A 32 -10.12 6.84 36.03
C VAL A 32 -9.41 7.96 36.76
N LEU A 33 -8.28 7.60 37.41
CA LEU A 33 -7.46 8.50 38.20
C LEU A 33 -6.38 9.17 37.35
N TYR A 34 -5.85 8.45 36.35
CA TYR A 34 -4.83 8.93 35.43
C TYR A 34 -5.02 8.23 34.07
N GLY A 35 -4.70 8.96 32.98
CA GLY A 35 -4.88 8.50 31.61
C GLY A 35 -6.24 8.86 31.03
N THR A 36 -6.59 8.27 29.89
CA THR A 36 -7.83 8.58 29.17
C THR A 36 -8.99 7.69 29.65
N ASP A 37 -10.09 8.30 30.03
CA ASP A 37 -11.37 7.59 30.25
C ASP A 37 -12.15 7.56 28.94
N LEU A 38 -12.08 6.44 28.22
CA LEU A 38 -12.71 6.27 26.92
C LEU A 38 -14.24 6.49 26.94
N ARG A 39 -14.90 6.26 28.10
CA ARG A 39 -16.35 6.48 28.30
C ARG A 39 -16.74 7.95 28.28
N LYS A 40 -15.79 8.83 28.59
CA LYS A 40 -15.98 10.29 28.62
C LYS A 40 -15.51 10.97 27.36
N THR A 41 -14.79 10.27 26.48
CA THR A 41 -14.35 10.85 25.21
C THR A 41 -15.52 10.94 24.24
N LYS A 42 -15.56 12.05 23.52
CA LYS A 42 -16.56 12.31 22.50
C LYS A 42 -15.92 12.26 21.13
N VAL A 43 -16.71 11.94 20.13
CA VAL A 43 -16.32 12.10 18.73
C VAL A 43 -15.92 13.56 18.50
N PRO A 44 -14.73 13.85 17.91
CA PRO A 44 -14.27 15.22 17.70
C PRO A 44 -15.02 15.86 16.50
N THR A 45 -16.29 16.23 16.74
CA THR A 45 -17.17 16.82 15.72
C THR A 45 -16.70 18.21 15.25
N ASP A 46 -15.88 18.90 16.05
CA ASP A 46 -15.23 20.15 15.71
C ASP A 46 -14.32 20.03 14.47
N THR A 47 -13.79 18.85 14.19
CA THR A 47 -13.05 18.55 12.96
C THR A 47 -13.87 18.77 11.68
N MET A 48 -15.20 18.73 11.77
CA MET A 48 -16.11 18.98 10.66
C MET A 48 -16.32 20.48 10.36
N SER A 49 -15.98 21.37 11.28
CA SER A 49 -16.12 22.82 11.09
C SER A 49 -14.98 23.43 10.26
N GLY A 50 -13.87 22.70 10.06
CA GLY A 50 -12.70 23.13 9.31
C GLY A 50 -12.67 22.67 7.86
N ALA A 51 -11.53 22.91 7.20
CA ALA A 51 -11.25 22.45 5.83
C ALA A 51 -10.84 20.96 5.84
N TYR A 52 -11.74 20.06 6.19
CA TYR A 52 -11.45 18.61 6.14
C TYR A 52 -11.35 18.10 4.70
N GLN A 53 -10.50 17.09 4.49
CA GLN A 53 -10.37 16.39 3.21
C GLN A 53 -11.26 15.15 3.17
N VAL A 54 -11.40 14.47 4.29
CA VAL A 54 -12.18 13.24 4.44
C VAL A 54 -13.16 13.40 5.59
N ALA A 55 -14.36 12.86 5.45
CA ALA A 55 -15.38 12.82 6.48
C ALA A 55 -15.92 11.41 6.67
N PHE A 56 -16.10 11.02 7.92
CA PHE A 56 -16.69 9.75 8.33
C PHE A 56 -18.00 10.00 9.09
N ARG A 57 -18.97 9.12 8.91
CA ARG A 57 -20.30 9.20 9.53
C ARG A 57 -20.58 7.97 10.35
N ALA A 58 -21.14 8.16 11.53
CA ALA A 58 -21.60 7.11 12.42
C ALA A 58 -23.08 6.81 12.22
N LYS A 59 -23.53 5.63 12.66
CA LYS A 59 -24.93 5.21 12.66
C LYS A 59 -25.82 6.11 13.51
N ASN A 60 -25.29 6.70 14.58
CA ASN A 60 -26.01 7.63 15.47
C ASN A 60 -26.07 9.07 14.93
N GLY A 61 -25.49 9.35 13.76
CA GLY A 61 -25.45 10.67 13.14
C GLY A 61 -24.22 11.52 13.47
N ASP A 62 -23.38 11.09 14.41
CA ASP A 62 -22.10 11.74 14.66
C ASP A 62 -21.19 11.67 13.44
N SER A 63 -20.29 12.64 13.31
CA SER A 63 -19.31 12.67 12.24
C SER A 63 -18.02 13.31 12.69
N PHE A 64 -16.91 12.87 12.10
CA PHE A 64 -15.61 13.52 12.25
C PHE A 64 -14.89 13.61 10.91
N GLY A 65 -13.97 14.55 10.79
CA GLY A 65 -13.19 14.78 9.59
C GLY A 65 -11.69 14.57 9.82
N MET A 66 -10.97 14.34 8.75
CA MET A 66 -9.52 14.45 8.71
C MET A 66 -9.12 15.52 7.73
N ASP A 67 -8.38 16.51 8.22
CA ASP A 67 -7.81 17.57 7.40
C ASP A 67 -6.50 17.09 6.73
N ASP A 68 -5.89 17.96 5.97
CA ASP A 68 -4.61 17.70 5.29
C ASP A 68 -3.48 17.36 6.28
N LYS A 69 -3.49 17.98 7.47
CA LYS A 69 -2.46 17.73 8.50
C LYS A 69 -2.60 16.35 9.13
N LEU A 70 -3.83 15.88 9.36
CA LEU A 70 -4.08 14.54 9.87
C LEU A 70 -3.73 13.49 8.82
N LEU A 71 -4.20 13.65 7.57
CA LEU A 71 -3.89 12.72 6.49
C LEU A 71 -2.40 12.63 6.18
N SER A 72 -1.65 13.74 6.33
CA SER A 72 -0.19 13.75 6.13
C SER A 72 0.59 12.99 7.20
N LYS A 73 -0.07 12.48 8.23
CA LYS A 73 0.47 11.60 9.26
C LYS A 73 0.09 10.14 9.04
N HIS A 74 -0.36 9.83 7.84
CA HIS A 74 -0.75 8.51 7.35
C HIS A 74 -1.86 7.85 8.18
N LEU A 75 -2.53 6.87 7.62
CA LEU A 75 -3.66 6.18 8.24
C LEU A 75 -3.51 4.66 8.12
N LEU A 76 -3.57 3.96 9.25
CA LEU A 76 -3.62 2.51 9.32
C LEU A 76 -5.03 2.06 9.70
N LEU A 77 -5.61 1.17 8.90
CA LEU A 77 -6.82 0.43 9.23
C LEU A 77 -6.41 -1.00 9.64
N LEU A 78 -6.53 -1.33 10.91
CA LEU A 78 -6.15 -2.65 11.45
C LEU A 78 -7.39 -3.41 11.92
N GLY A 79 -7.58 -4.63 11.43
CA GLY A 79 -8.67 -5.51 11.89
C GLY A 79 -8.89 -6.71 11.00
N GLY A 80 -9.56 -7.73 11.52
CA GLY A 80 -9.81 -9.00 10.83
C GLY A 80 -10.58 -8.87 9.51
N ILE A 81 -10.79 -10.01 8.86
CA ILE A 81 -11.59 -10.08 7.62
C ILE A 81 -13.05 -9.71 7.94
N GLY A 82 -13.67 -8.90 7.08
CA GLY A 82 -15.09 -8.54 7.21
C GLY A 82 -15.41 -7.55 8.34
N CYS A 83 -14.42 -6.99 9.04
CA CYS A 83 -14.66 -6.06 10.15
C CYS A 83 -15.12 -4.65 9.74
N GLY A 84 -15.09 -4.30 8.43
CA GLY A 84 -15.57 -3.01 7.92
C GLY A 84 -14.50 -2.07 7.35
N LYS A 85 -13.23 -2.50 7.18
CA LYS A 85 -12.17 -1.66 6.60
C LYS A 85 -12.52 -1.09 5.23
N THR A 86 -12.99 -1.94 4.32
CA THR A 86 -13.39 -1.53 2.95
C THR A 86 -14.49 -0.47 2.98
N ASN A 87 -15.42 -0.54 3.94
CA ASN A 87 -16.44 0.48 4.15
C ASN A 87 -15.83 1.86 4.47
N VAL A 88 -14.80 1.89 5.31
CA VAL A 88 -14.05 3.12 5.66
C VAL A 88 -13.27 3.65 4.47
N PHE A 89 -12.62 2.79 3.70
CA PHE A 89 -11.97 3.20 2.45
C PHE A 89 -12.94 3.81 1.44
N ASN A 90 -14.19 3.35 1.37
CA ASN A 90 -15.20 3.95 0.51
C ASN A 90 -15.49 5.41 0.90
N PHE A 91 -15.66 5.71 2.19
CA PHE A 91 -15.82 7.10 2.67
C PHE A 91 -14.59 7.95 2.33
N LEU A 92 -13.41 7.38 2.47
CA LEU A 92 -12.14 8.05 2.20
C LEU A 92 -12.02 8.38 0.71
N ILE A 93 -12.21 7.40 -0.18
CA ILE A 93 -12.11 7.58 -1.64
C ILE A 93 -13.16 8.58 -2.14
N GLU A 94 -14.42 8.45 -1.71
CA GLU A 94 -15.49 9.37 -2.10
C GLU A 94 -15.18 10.81 -1.69
N SER A 95 -14.75 11.00 -0.45
CA SER A 95 -14.43 12.33 0.07
C SER A 95 -13.26 12.95 -0.69
N LEU A 96 -12.19 12.18 -0.94
CA LEU A 96 -11.03 12.64 -1.70
C LEU A 96 -11.40 12.93 -3.15
N GLN A 97 -12.16 12.06 -3.82
CA GLN A 97 -12.63 12.28 -5.20
C GLN A 97 -13.34 13.62 -5.36
N LYS A 98 -14.17 13.99 -4.38
CA LYS A 98 -14.91 15.27 -4.38
C LYS A 98 -14.00 16.48 -4.15
N ARG A 99 -12.89 16.31 -3.42
CA ARG A 99 -12.05 17.43 -2.93
C ARG A 99 -10.70 17.56 -3.60
N MET A 100 -10.25 16.54 -4.31
CA MET A 100 -9.01 16.59 -5.09
C MET A 100 -9.04 17.73 -6.11
N THR A 101 -7.90 18.38 -6.24
CA THR A 101 -7.61 19.41 -7.25
C THR A 101 -6.74 18.84 -8.37
N ASP A 102 -6.50 19.62 -9.41
CA ASP A 102 -5.59 19.21 -10.50
C ASP A 102 -4.14 18.99 -10.04
N ASN A 103 -3.79 19.48 -8.84
CA ASN A 103 -2.49 19.23 -8.24
C ASN A 103 -2.42 17.92 -7.43
N ASP A 104 -3.47 17.13 -7.41
CA ASP A 104 -3.57 15.91 -6.62
C ASP A 104 -3.67 14.69 -7.53
N VAL A 105 -3.24 13.53 -7.00
CA VAL A 105 -3.41 12.22 -7.62
C VAL A 105 -3.74 11.18 -6.55
N MET A 106 -4.57 10.21 -6.89
CA MET A 106 -4.93 9.08 -6.04
C MET A 106 -4.55 7.78 -6.74
N LEU A 107 -3.68 7.00 -6.10
CA LEU A 107 -3.29 5.66 -6.51
C LEU A 107 -4.00 4.66 -5.60
N ILE A 108 -4.84 3.81 -6.17
CA ILE A 108 -5.68 2.87 -5.44
C ILE A 108 -5.22 1.46 -5.80
N PHE A 109 -4.69 0.73 -4.82
CA PHE A 109 -4.40 -0.69 -4.97
C PHE A 109 -5.63 -1.49 -4.56
N ASP A 110 -6.34 -2.00 -5.57
CA ASP A 110 -7.66 -2.61 -5.43
C ASP A 110 -7.55 -4.14 -5.56
N THR A 111 -7.63 -4.83 -4.44
CA THR A 111 -7.36 -6.28 -4.39
C THR A 111 -8.54 -7.16 -4.80
N LYS A 112 -9.75 -6.61 -4.88
CA LYS A 112 -10.98 -7.35 -5.19
C LYS A 112 -11.80 -6.71 -6.31
N GLY A 113 -11.35 -5.56 -6.82
CA GLY A 113 -12.12 -4.76 -7.75
C GLY A 113 -13.28 -3.99 -7.11
N ASP A 114 -13.37 -3.97 -5.78
CA ASP A 114 -14.46 -3.32 -5.05
C ASP A 114 -14.49 -1.81 -5.31
N PHE A 115 -13.33 -1.15 -5.26
CA PHE A 115 -13.22 0.29 -5.49
C PHE A 115 -13.36 0.65 -6.95
N LYS A 116 -12.77 -0.14 -7.85
CA LYS A 116 -12.95 0.02 -9.30
C LYS A 116 -14.43 -0.09 -9.68
N ASN A 117 -15.13 -1.10 -9.20
CA ASN A 117 -16.55 -1.30 -9.53
C ASN A 117 -17.43 -0.17 -9.00
N ARG A 118 -16.99 0.51 -7.94
CA ARG A 118 -17.77 1.57 -7.28
C ARG A 118 -17.45 2.97 -7.78
N PHE A 119 -16.19 3.28 -8.03
CA PHE A 119 -15.74 4.66 -8.29
C PHE A 119 -15.15 4.89 -9.69
N TYR A 120 -14.80 3.82 -10.42
CA TYR A 120 -14.26 3.98 -11.76
C TYR A 120 -15.35 4.38 -12.75
N ASN A 121 -15.10 5.46 -13.50
CA ASN A 121 -15.96 5.91 -14.58
C ASN A 121 -15.13 5.98 -15.87
N GLN A 122 -15.43 5.09 -16.82
CA GLN A 122 -14.74 5.02 -18.11
C GLN A 122 -14.88 6.31 -18.94
N GLY A 123 -15.98 7.06 -18.77
CA GLY A 123 -16.20 8.34 -19.44
C GLY A 123 -15.39 9.50 -18.86
N ASN A 124 -14.73 9.31 -17.71
CA ASN A 124 -13.90 10.34 -17.10
C ASN A 124 -12.41 10.15 -17.52
N PRO A 125 -11.82 11.11 -18.26
CA PRO A 125 -10.42 10.98 -18.72
C PRO A 125 -9.39 10.96 -17.57
N SER A 126 -9.75 11.42 -16.37
CA SER A 126 -8.89 11.37 -15.20
C SER A 126 -8.98 10.04 -14.45
N HIS A 127 -9.87 9.11 -14.83
CA HIS A 127 -9.94 7.78 -14.25
C HIS A 127 -9.18 6.79 -15.10
N TRP A 128 -8.14 6.21 -14.53
CA TRP A 128 -7.29 5.25 -15.21
C TRP A 128 -7.38 3.88 -14.55
N LEU A 129 -7.43 2.83 -15.37
CA LEU A 129 -7.41 1.45 -14.92
C LEU A 129 -6.13 0.77 -15.39
N ILE A 130 -5.50 0.04 -14.49
CA ILE A 130 -4.36 -0.84 -14.72
C ILE A 130 -4.75 -2.22 -14.21
N GLY A 131 -5.04 -3.13 -15.10
CA GLY A 131 -5.49 -4.47 -14.74
C GLY A 131 -5.25 -5.48 -15.86
N ASN A 132 -5.00 -6.72 -15.48
CA ASN A 132 -4.65 -7.81 -16.38
C ASN A 132 -5.84 -8.68 -16.78
N ASP A 133 -6.98 -8.59 -16.08
CA ASP A 133 -8.19 -9.34 -16.45
C ASP A 133 -8.55 -9.09 -17.92
N VAL A 134 -8.88 -10.16 -18.63
CA VAL A 134 -9.25 -10.12 -20.07
C VAL A 134 -10.43 -9.15 -20.31
N ARG A 135 -11.33 -9.00 -19.34
CA ARG A 135 -12.45 -8.05 -19.39
C ARG A 135 -12.01 -6.59 -19.52
N TYR A 136 -10.78 -6.29 -19.10
CA TYR A 136 -10.25 -4.92 -19.10
C TYR A 136 -9.35 -4.61 -20.31
N LYS A 137 -9.19 -5.53 -21.24
CA LYS A 137 -8.28 -5.37 -22.39
C LYS A 137 -8.46 -4.06 -23.15
N ASN A 138 -9.70 -3.58 -23.26
CA ASN A 138 -10.02 -2.36 -24.01
C ASN A 138 -10.02 -1.07 -23.16
N ILE A 139 -10.00 -1.17 -21.84
CA ILE A 139 -10.09 -0.03 -20.92
C ILE A 139 -8.85 0.14 -20.04
N SER A 140 -8.09 -0.92 -19.84
CA SER A 140 -6.83 -0.87 -19.10
C SER A 140 -5.74 -0.23 -19.94
N ARG A 141 -4.92 0.60 -19.29
CA ARG A 141 -3.69 1.14 -19.87
C ARG A 141 -2.56 0.12 -19.79
N SER A 142 -1.56 0.25 -20.65
CA SER A 142 -0.36 -0.57 -20.65
C SER A 142 0.83 0.18 -20.08
N TRP A 143 1.64 -0.53 -19.30
CA TRP A 143 2.85 0.03 -18.73
C TRP A 143 3.92 0.26 -19.82
N ASN A 144 4.51 1.44 -19.85
CA ASN A 144 5.68 1.69 -20.66
C ASN A 144 6.91 1.87 -19.77
N ILE A 145 7.74 0.83 -19.70
CA ILE A 145 8.96 0.80 -18.87
C ILE A 145 9.94 1.92 -19.24
N PHE A 146 10.00 2.34 -20.53
CA PHE A 146 10.90 3.40 -20.96
C PHE A 146 10.46 4.78 -20.49
N ASP A 147 9.17 5.02 -20.36
CA ASP A 147 8.66 6.29 -19.84
C ASP A 147 9.00 6.49 -18.35
N GLU A 148 9.23 5.40 -17.59
CA GLU A 148 9.78 5.49 -16.24
C GLU A 148 11.21 5.99 -16.19
N MET A 149 11.97 5.78 -17.28
CA MET A 149 13.39 6.11 -17.36
C MET A 149 13.68 7.45 -18.01
N ARG A 150 12.69 8.10 -18.65
CA ARG A 150 12.90 9.43 -19.28
C ARG A 150 13.27 10.47 -18.23
N GLU A 151 14.27 11.29 -18.54
CA GLU A 151 14.63 12.46 -17.74
C GLU A 151 13.59 13.59 -17.91
N GLU A 152 13.72 14.69 -17.21
CA GLU A 152 12.78 15.82 -17.26
C GLU A 152 12.65 16.45 -18.66
N ASN A 153 13.73 16.44 -19.41
CA ASN A 153 13.77 16.92 -20.79
C ASN A 153 13.12 15.96 -21.81
N GLY A 154 12.58 14.82 -21.34
CA GLY A 154 12.00 13.78 -22.17
C GLY A 154 13.00 12.85 -22.86
N CYS A 155 14.29 13.08 -22.70
CA CYS A 155 15.37 12.28 -23.30
C CYS A 155 15.86 11.19 -22.36
N PHE A 156 16.78 10.36 -22.85
CA PHE A 156 17.50 9.38 -22.02
C PHE A 156 18.92 9.86 -21.75
N GLY A 157 19.38 9.71 -20.51
CA GLY A 157 20.70 10.11 -20.05
C GLY A 157 21.26 9.21 -18.95
N LYS A 158 22.19 9.72 -18.17
CA LYS A 158 22.85 8.96 -17.10
C LYS A 158 21.89 8.55 -15.98
N GLU A 159 20.90 9.38 -15.65
CA GLU A 159 19.89 9.06 -14.66
C GLU A 159 18.98 7.93 -15.16
N SER A 160 18.63 7.94 -16.44
CA SER A 160 17.88 6.86 -17.09
C SER A 160 18.56 5.51 -16.93
N GLU A 161 19.89 5.45 -17.08
CA GLU A 161 20.67 4.22 -16.93
C GLU A 161 20.69 3.72 -15.46
N LEU A 162 20.67 4.64 -14.48
CA LEU A 162 20.56 4.26 -13.07
C LEU A 162 19.19 3.66 -12.76
N ILE A 163 18.12 4.28 -13.28
CA ILE A 163 16.75 3.77 -13.13
C ILE A 163 16.60 2.40 -13.80
N ALA A 164 17.17 2.21 -15.01
CA ALA A 164 17.17 0.91 -15.68
C ALA A 164 17.80 -0.20 -14.83
N LYS A 165 18.93 0.08 -14.20
CA LYS A 165 19.60 -0.87 -13.28
C LYS A 165 18.76 -1.19 -12.06
N GLU A 166 18.06 -0.20 -11.51
CA GLU A 166 17.18 -0.38 -10.37
C GLU A 166 15.96 -1.23 -10.72
N ILE A 167 15.27 -0.89 -11.82
CA ILE A 167 14.11 -1.67 -12.29
C ILE A 167 14.54 -3.11 -12.58
N ALA A 168 15.66 -3.32 -13.30
CA ALA A 168 16.15 -4.65 -13.58
C ALA A 168 16.41 -5.47 -12.32
N LYS A 169 17.04 -4.88 -11.29
CA LYS A 169 17.22 -5.56 -9.99
C LYS A 169 15.87 -5.92 -9.34
N GLN A 170 14.92 -5.01 -9.37
CA GLN A 170 13.61 -5.25 -8.75
C GLN A 170 12.82 -6.36 -9.44
N LEU A 171 12.97 -6.56 -10.76
CA LEU A 171 12.36 -7.66 -11.50
C LEU A 171 12.79 -9.05 -11.01
N PHE A 172 13.97 -9.15 -10.39
CA PHE A 172 14.52 -10.41 -9.89
C PHE A 172 14.42 -10.58 -8.36
N VAL A 173 13.90 -9.61 -7.62
CA VAL A 173 13.68 -9.75 -6.17
C VAL A 173 12.67 -10.86 -5.90
N GLY A 174 13.01 -11.78 -4.98
CA GLY A 174 12.22 -12.97 -4.68
C GLY A 174 12.47 -14.15 -5.62
N ARG A 175 13.31 -13.97 -6.65
CA ARG A 175 13.76 -15.03 -7.56
C ARG A 175 15.19 -15.47 -7.29
N GLU A 176 15.77 -14.96 -6.22
CA GLU A 176 17.15 -15.24 -5.84
C GLU A 176 17.27 -16.65 -5.25
N SER A 177 18.22 -17.43 -5.76
CA SER A 177 18.62 -18.66 -5.10
C SER A 177 19.52 -18.33 -3.90
N SER A 178 19.20 -18.82 -2.72
CA SER A 178 20.03 -18.66 -1.53
C SER A 178 21.41 -19.33 -1.68
N THR A 179 21.49 -20.36 -2.54
CA THR A 179 22.73 -21.14 -2.77
C THR A 179 23.51 -20.66 -3.99
N GLN A 180 22.87 -20.03 -4.95
CA GLN A 180 23.49 -19.59 -6.22
C GLN A 180 23.00 -18.20 -6.64
N PRO A 181 23.27 -17.13 -5.88
CA PRO A 181 22.76 -15.78 -6.19
C PRO A 181 23.36 -15.18 -7.47
N PHE A 182 24.47 -15.75 -7.95
CA PHE A 182 25.15 -15.28 -9.16
C PHE A 182 24.23 -15.23 -10.37
N PHE A 183 23.39 -16.26 -10.60
CA PHE A 183 22.58 -16.35 -11.81
C PHE A 183 21.50 -15.24 -11.88
N SER A 184 20.80 -14.98 -10.79
CA SER A 184 19.80 -13.90 -10.73
C SER A 184 20.43 -12.52 -10.85
N GLN A 185 21.60 -12.30 -10.24
CA GLN A 185 22.35 -11.05 -10.34
C GLN A 185 22.88 -10.80 -11.76
N ALA A 186 23.45 -11.83 -12.40
CA ALA A 186 23.92 -11.77 -13.79
C ALA A 186 22.75 -11.55 -14.77
N ALA A 187 21.60 -12.19 -14.54
CA ALA A 187 20.39 -11.98 -15.32
C ALA A 187 19.89 -10.53 -15.17
N ALA A 188 19.84 -10.00 -13.94
CA ALA A 188 19.45 -8.61 -13.70
C ALA A 188 20.42 -7.61 -14.37
N ASP A 189 21.72 -7.85 -14.31
CA ASP A 189 22.74 -7.02 -14.99
C ASP A 189 22.57 -7.05 -16.51
N LEU A 190 22.33 -8.23 -17.10
CA LEU A 190 22.12 -8.38 -18.53
C LEU A 190 20.83 -7.68 -18.98
N VAL A 191 19.74 -7.82 -18.23
CA VAL A 191 18.46 -7.14 -18.47
C VAL A 191 18.62 -5.62 -18.40
N ALA A 192 19.37 -5.10 -17.42
CA ALA A 192 19.70 -3.68 -17.35
C ALA A 192 20.45 -3.20 -18.60
N LYS A 193 21.43 -3.98 -19.05
CA LYS A 193 22.19 -3.64 -20.27
C LYS A 193 21.34 -3.64 -21.54
N VAL A 194 20.35 -4.53 -21.65
CA VAL A 194 19.39 -4.52 -22.75
C VAL A 194 18.57 -3.22 -22.73
N LEU A 195 18.02 -2.83 -21.59
CA LEU A 195 17.28 -1.56 -21.46
C LEU A 195 18.16 -0.36 -21.85
N ILE A 196 19.39 -0.30 -21.35
CA ILE A 196 20.33 0.79 -21.65
C ILE A 196 20.71 0.79 -23.13
N HIS A 197 20.95 -0.38 -23.73
CA HIS A 197 21.25 -0.49 -25.16
C HIS A 197 20.11 0.06 -26.02
N LEU A 198 18.88 -0.36 -25.74
CA LEU A 198 17.70 0.12 -26.50
C LEU A 198 17.54 1.64 -26.37
N MET A 199 17.75 2.21 -25.20
CA MET A 199 17.71 3.66 -25.00
C MET A 199 18.81 4.38 -25.78
N ARG A 200 20.07 3.90 -25.72
CA ARG A 200 21.21 4.50 -26.43
C ARG A 200 21.01 4.45 -27.95
N GLU A 201 20.55 3.29 -28.47
CA GLU A 201 20.27 3.16 -29.93
C GLU A 201 19.12 4.06 -30.36
N ALA A 202 18.03 4.13 -29.61
CA ALA A 202 16.90 4.99 -29.91
C ALA A 202 17.31 6.48 -29.90
N THR A 203 18.12 6.90 -28.93
CA THR A 203 18.64 8.28 -28.86
C THR A 203 19.54 8.58 -30.10
N ARG A 204 20.41 7.63 -30.48
CA ARG A 204 21.29 7.77 -31.66
C ARG A 204 20.51 7.87 -32.98
N THR A 205 19.40 7.15 -33.09
CA THR A 205 18.55 7.09 -34.30
C THR A 205 17.37 8.05 -34.27
N HIS A 206 17.21 8.81 -33.19
CA HIS A 206 16.07 9.73 -32.99
C HIS A 206 14.71 9.01 -33.03
N THR A 207 14.65 7.81 -32.45
CA THR A 207 13.46 6.95 -32.42
C THR A 207 12.94 6.68 -31.00
N GLU A 208 13.25 7.54 -30.04
CA GLU A 208 12.88 7.37 -28.63
C GLU A 208 11.36 7.25 -28.42
N ASN A 209 10.57 7.84 -29.29
CA ASN A 209 9.11 7.75 -29.27
C ASN A 209 8.56 6.38 -29.71
N LEU A 210 9.39 5.54 -30.29
CA LEU A 210 9.01 4.17 -30.71
C LEU A 210 9.30 3.14 -29.61
N LEU A 211 10.06 3.51 -28.56
CA LEU A 211 10.35 2.59 -27.46
C LEU A 211 9.11 2.32 -26.62
N SER A 212 8.90 1.05 -26.35
CA SER A 212 7.79 0.56 -25.54
C SER A 212 8.16 -0.75 -24.83
N THR A 213 7.38 -1.16 -23.87
CA THR A 213 7.64 -2.40 -23.13
C THR A 213 7.67 -3.62 -24.06
N ASP A 214 6.79 -3.68 -25.08
CA ASP A 214 6.81 -4.75 -26.08
C ASP A 214 8.14 -4.80 -26.84
N THR A 215 8.74 -3.66 -27.22
CA THR A 215 10.07 -3.63 -27.84
C THR A 215 11.15 -4.28 -26.97
N PHE A 216 11.07 -4.05 -25.66
CA PHE A 216 11.98 -4.66 -24.69
C PHE A 216 11.74 -6.17 -24.54
N VAL A 217 10.48 -6.57 -24.40
CA VAL A 217 10.08 -8.00 -24.30
C VAL A 217 10.48 -8.75 -25.58
N ASP A 218 10.24 -8.17 -26.74
CA ASP A 218 10.65 -8.75 -28.04
C ASP A 218 12.15 -8.97 -28.10
N PHE A 219 12.95 -8.02 -27.62
CA PHE A 219 14.39 -8.23 -27.57
C PHE A 219 14.75 -9.42 -26.69
N LEU A 220 14.22 -9.51 -25.46
CA LEU A 220 14.55 -10.59 -24.53
C LEU A 220 14.11 -11.97 -25.01
N THR A 221 13.00 -12.07 -25.77
CA THR A 221 12.42 -13.33 -26.21
C THR A 221 12.93 -13.81 -27.56
N THR A 222 13.36 -12.88 -28.45
CA THR A 222 13.77 -13.21 -29.80
C THR A 222 15.28 -13.14 -30.03
N ALA A 223 16.03 -12.51 -29.09
CA ALA A 223 17.47 -12.38 -29.25
C ALA A 223 18.19 -13.71 -29.06
N ASP A 224 18.99 -14.09 -30.06
CA ASP A 224 19.98 -15.15 -29.99
C ASP A 224 21.32 -14.66 -29.39
N LEU A 225 22.27 -15.56 -29.23
CA LEU A 225 23.61 -15.21 -28.73
C LEU A 225 24.31 -14.17 -29.60
N GLN A 226 24.10 -14.19 -30.94
CA GLN A 226 24.70 -13.24 -31.81
C GLN A 226 24.23 -11.83 -31.53
N LYS A 227 22.93 -11.63 -31.29
CA LYS A 227 22.35 -10.33 -30.97
C LYS A 227 22.86 -9.77 -29.64
N TYR A 228 23.02 -10.61 -28.60
CA TYR A 228 23.66 -10.20 -27.34
C TYR A 228 25.14 -9.87 -27.53
N TYR A 229 25.84 -10.63 -28.34
CA TYR A 229 27.24 -10.37 -28.65
C TYR A 229 27.41 -9.05 -29.40
N ASP A 230 26.59 -8.78 -30.43
CA ASP A 230 26.59 -7.53 -31.19
C ASP A 230 26.25 -6.33 -30.29
N MET A 231 25.30 -6.50 -29.35
CA MET A 231 24.98 -5.48 -28.35
C MET A 231 26.20 -5.10 -27.52
N THR A 232 26.96 -6.09 -27.03
CA THR A 232 28.13 -5.84 -26.17
C THR A 232 29.37 -5.37 -26.94
N ASN A 233 29.48 -5.67 -28.24
CA ASN A 233 30.53 -5.17 -29.11
C ASN A 233 30.21 -3.83 -29.77
N ASN A 234 29.01 -3.30 -29.56
CA ASN A 234 28.63 -2.01 -30.12
C ASN A 234 29.57 -0.92 -29.58
N PRO A 235 30.17 -0.06 -30.47
CA PRO A 235 31.06 1.01 -30.02
C PRO A 235 30.46 1.97 -28.99
N HIS A 236 29.13 2.07 -28.92
CA HIS A 236 28.43 2.89 -27.96
C HIS A 236 28.20 2.19 -26.59
N ASN A 237 28.51 0.89 -26.48
CA ASN A 237 28.35 0.06 -25.31
C ASN A 237 29.70 -0.49 -24.80
N LYS A 238 30.78 0.28 -24.88
CA LYS A 238 32.12 -0.17 -24.44
C LYS A 238 32.18 -0.68 -23.01
N ASP A 239 31.31 -0.16 -22.16
CA ASP A 239 31.13 -0.55 -20.78
C ASP A 239 30.42 -1.91 -20.59
N PHE A 240 29.89 -2.52 -21.67
CA PHE A 240 29.19 -3.81 -21.62
C PHE A 240 30.09 -5.02 -21.93
N ILE A 241 31.34 -4.80 -22.32
CA ILE A 241 32.23 -5.87 -22.76
C ILE A 241 32.38 -7.01 -21.73
N SER A 242 32.31 -6.68 -20.44
CA SER A 242 32.37 -7.66 -19.35
C SER A 242 31.16 -8.62 -19.35
N ALA A 243 30.03 -8.24 -19.91
CA ALA A 243 28.86 -9.13 -19.97
C ALA A 243 29.04 -10.32 -20.93
N GLN A 244 30.03 -10.27 -21.82
CA GLN A 244 30.39 -11.41 -22.67
C GLN A 244 30.80 -12.65 -21.84
N LEU A 245 31.27 -12.41 -20.62
CA LEU A 245 31.58 -13.50 -19.67
C LEU A 245 30.33 -14.31 -19.28
N TYR A 246 29.14 -13.74 -19.43
CA TYR A 246 27.89 -14.41 -19.09
C TYR A 246 27.44 -15.44 -20.13
N PHE A 247 27.76 -15.25 -21.42
CA PHE A 247 27.20 -16.07 -22.49
C PHE A 247 28.21 -16.63 -23.50
N GLY A 248 29.47 -16.21 -23.47
CA GLY A 248 30.52 -16.70 -24.39
C GLY A 248 30.44 -16.10 -25.79
N LYS A 249 31.09 -16.76 -26.77
CA LYS A 249 31.17 -16.28 -28.16
C LYS A 249 30.13 -16.93 -29.06
N PRO A 250 29.59 -16.19 -30.06
CA PRO A 250 28.71 -16.78 -31.05
C PRO A 250 29.39 -17.93 -31.81
N GLY A 251 28.63 -18.96 -32.14
CA GLY A 251 29.14 -20.17 -32.81
C GLY A 251 29.73 -21.22 -31.88
N GLU A 252 29.98 -20.89 -30.60
CA GLU A 252 30.35 -21.87 -29.58
C GLU A 252 29.10 -22.48 -28.93
N LYS A 253 29.22 -23.68 -28.37
CA LYS A 253 28.14 -24.29 -27.61
C LYS A 253 27.87 -23.49 -26.36
N MET A 254 26.61 -23.13 -26.12
CA MET A 254 26.21 -22.39 -24.93
C MET A 254 26.67 -23.10 -23.65
N THR A 255 27.33 -22.39 -22.77
CA THR A 255 27.79 -22.92 -21.50
C THR A 255 26.64 -23.19 -20.54
N ALA A 256 26.80 -24.07 -19.55
CA ALA A 256 25.82 -24.30 -18.49
C ALA A 256 25.50 -23.01 -17.72
N GLN A 257 26.50 -22.14 -17.55
CA GLN A 257 26.33 -20.82 -16.94
C GLN A 257 25.39 -19.93 -17.77
N ALA A 258 25.62 -19.82 -19.09
CA ALA A 258 24.77 -19.05 -19.97
C ALA A 258 23.32 -19.56 -19.97
N LEU A 259 23.15 -20.91 -20.06
CA LEU A 259 21.83 -21.54 -19.97
C LEU A 259 21.09 -21.17 -18.67
N GLY A 260 21.83 -21.15 -17.53
CA GLY A 260 21.26 -20.73 -16.24
C GLY A 260 20.80 -19.28 -16.27
N ILE A 261 21.63 -18.34 -16.76
CA ILE A 261 21.28 -16.90 -16.81
C ILE A 261 20.07 -16.66 -17.72
N PHE A 262 20.06 -17.23 -18.93
CA PHE A 262 18.91 -17.10 -19.85
C PHE A 262 17.65 -17.80 -19.31
N GLY A 263 17.80 -18.90 -18.56
CA GLY A 263 16.68 -19.53 -17.87
C GLY A 263 16.01 -18.60 -16.85
N TYR A 264 16.78 -17.83 -16.07
CA TYR A 264 16.25 -16.81 -15.17
C TYR A 264 15.55 -15.67 -15.94
N ILE A 265 16.13 -15.20 -17.04
CA ILE A 265 15.52 -14.15 -17.86
C ILE A 265 14.18 -14.63 -18.46
N ASN A 266 14.16 -15.83 -19.06
CA ASN A 266 12.95 -16.38 -19.64
C ASN A 266 11.84 -16.60 -18.60
N SER A 267 12.18 -17.14 -17.43
CA SER A 267 11.20 -17.28 -16.35
C SER A 267 10.65 -15.91 -15.93
N MET A 268 11.50 -14.92 -15.74
CA MET A 268 11.08 -13.56 -15.38
C MET A 268 10.15 -12.96 -16.43
N VAL A 269 10.49 -13.07 -17.72
CA VAL A 269 9.66 -12.52 -18.81
C VAL A 269 8.30 -13.21 -18.85
N ASN A 270 8.27 -14.54 -18.83
CA ASN A 270 7.03 -15.30 -18.93
C ASN A 270 6.08 -15.05 -17.74
N ASP A 271 6.62 -14.83 -16.55
CA ASP A 271 5.84 -14.63 -15.33
C ASP A 271 5.36 -13.19 -15.17
N LEU A 272 6.17 -12.20 -15.55
CA LEU A 272 5.92 -10.80 -15.21
C LEU A 272 5.38 -9.97 -16.38
N PHE A 273 5.84 -10.23 -17.60
CA PHE A 273 5.43 -9.43 -18.74
C PHE A 273 4.23 -10.06 -19.44
N VAL A 274 3.06 -9.88 -18.81
CA VAL A 274 1.77 -10.36 -19.30
C VAL A 274 0.73 -9.23 -19.28
N GLY A 275 -0.19 -9.26 -20.23
CA GLY A 275 -1.32 -8.33 -20.28
C GLY A 275 -0.90 -6.85 -20.29
N ALA A 276 -1.34 -6.08 -19.30
CA ALA A 276 -1.05 -4.64 -19.16
C ALA A 276 0.45 -4.32 -19.00
N PHE A 277 1.27 -5.30 -18.65
CA PHE A 277 2.71 -5.16 -18.46
C PHE A 277 3.55 -5.59 -19.68
N ALA A 278 2.93 -6.09 -20.74
CA ALA A 278 3.62 -6.54 -21.96
C ALA A 278 3.04 -5.95 -23.24
N GLU A 279 1.73 -5.85 -23.34
CA GLU A 279 1.00 -5.56 -24.56
C GLU A 279 0.63 -4.09 -24.66
N ARG A 280 0.73 -3.50 -25.85
CA ARG A 280 0.11 -2.21 -26.12
C ARG A 280 -1.41 -2.31 -26.04
N ARG A 281 -2.04 -1.34 -25.38
CA ARG A 281 -3.48 -1.30 -25.20
C ARG A 281 -4.10 -0.04 -25.79
N TRP A 282 -5.36 -0.15 -26.20
CA TRP A 282 -6.12 0.93 -26.82
C TRP A 282 -6.30 2.16 -25.91
N ALA A 283 -6.38 1.95 -24.59
CA ALA A 283 -6.49 3.04 -23.63
C ALA A 283 -5.20 3.88 -23.49
N GLY A 284 -4.12 3.48 -24.17
CA GLY A 284 -2.83 4.15 -24.16
C GLY A 284 -1.87 3.63 -23.09
N ASN A 285 -0.71 4.25 -23.03
CA ASN A 285 0.35 3.89 -22.09
C ASN A 285 0.21 4.64 -20.76
N PHE A 286 0.90 4.13 -19.74
CA PHE A 286 1.13 4.83 -18.48
C PHE A 286 2.57 4.64 -18.01
N SER A 287 3.05 5.57 -17.21
CA SER A 287 4.18 5.42 -16.31
C SER A 287 3.81 6.00 -14.94
N MET A 288 4.27 5.37 -13.86
CA MET A 288 3.98 5.84 -12.50
C MET A 288 4.68 7.16 -12.21
N LYS A 289 5.88 7.33 -12.76
CA LYS A 289 6.62 8.59 -12.72
C LYS A 289 5.82 9.76 -13.29
N ASN A 290 5.28 9.61 -14.51
CA ASN A 290 4.49 10.65 -15.15
C ASN A 290 3.16 10.89 -14.43
N ILE A 291 2.51 9.84 -13.94
CA ILE A 291 1.28 9.96 -13.13
C ILE A 291 1.53 10.86 -11.91
N VAL A 292 2.61 10.62 -11.17
CA VAL A 292 2.96 11.38 -9.97
C VAL A 292 3.40 12.81 -10.30
N ARG A 293 4.11 13.02 -11.41
CA ARG A 293 4.54 14.36 -11.87
C ARG A 293 3.38 15.22 -12.32
N GLU A 294 2.55 14.68 -13.20
CA GLU A 294 1.46 15.40 -13.82
C GLU A 294 0.26 15.59 -12.89
N LYS A 295 0.01 14.60 -12.02
CA LYS A 295 -1.16 14.53 -11.13
C LYS A 295 -2.49 14.70 -11.88
N GLY A 296 -2.99 15.92 -12.09
CA GLY A 296 -4.15 16.20 -12.94
C GLY A 296 -5.46 15.61 -12.41
N ARG A 297 -5.63 15.57 -11.08
CA ARG A 297 -6.80 14.98 -10.40
C ARG A 297 -7.05 13.52 -10.80
N LYS A 298 -5.97 12.79 -11.19
CA LYS A 298 -6.11 11.42 -11.65
C LYS A 298 -6.48 10.47 -10.50
N MET A 299 -7.40 9.55 -10.78
CA MET A 299 -7.69 8.38 -9.95
C MET A 299 -7.22 7.14 -10.71
N VAL A 300 -6.20 6.49 -10.21
CA VAL A 300 -5.57 5.34 -10.85
C VAL A 300 -5.89 4.09 -10.07
N PHE A 301 -6.68 3.22 -10.65
CA PHE A 301 -7.07 1.93 -10.08
C PHE A 301 -6.09 0.88 -10.57
N VAL A 302 -5.26 0.39 -9.68
CA VAL A 302 -4.34 -0.73 -9.93
C VAL A 302 -5.00 -1.98 -9.36
N GLU A 303 -5.56 -2.79 -10.25
CA GLU A 303 -6.26 -4.01 -9.86
C GLU A 303 -5.27 -5.14 -9.64
N TYR A 304 -5.40 -5.80 -8.49
CA TYR A 304 -4.68 -7.03 -8.18
C TYR A 304 -5.55 -8.22 -8.57
N ASP A 305 -5.18 -8.91 -9.64
CA ASP A 305 -5.87 -10.13 -10.04
C ASP A 305 -5.52 -11.26 -9.08
N LEU A 306 -6.50 -11.72 -8.30
CA LEU A 306 -6.31 -12.79 -7.31
C LEU A 306 -5.85 -14.12 -7.92
N SER A 307 -6.09 -14.36 -9.22
CA SER A 307 -5.71 -15.60 -9.89
C SER A 307 -4.22 -15.67 -10.24
N ILE A 308 -3.60 -14.53 -10.53
CA ILE A 308 -2.20 -14.44 -10.97
C ILE A 308 -1.40 -13.39 -10.15
N GLY A 309 -2.04 -12.74 -9.20
CA GLY A 309 -1.47 -11.59 -8.48
C GLY A 309 -0.23 -11.94 -7.67
N GLU A 310 -0.13 -13.14 -7.13
CA GLU A 310 1.07 -13.60 -6.42
C GLU A 310 2.28 -13.63 -7.37
N THR A 311 2.11 -14.14 -8.58
CA THR A 311 3.14 -14.15 -9.63
C THR A 311 3.51 -12.73 -10.05
N LEU A 312 2.53 -11.82 -10.16
CA LEU A 312 2.70 -10.42 -10.55
C LEU A 312 3.09 -9.49 -9.39
N GLY A 313 3.20 -10.00 -8.18
CA GLY A 313 3.59 -9.21 -7.00
C GLY A 313 4.81 -8.31 -7.20
N PRO A 314 5.91 -8.79 -7.86
CA PRO A 314 7.05 -7.95 -8.20
C PRO A 314 6.70 -6.75 -9.08
N MET A 315 5.76 -6.88 -10.04
CA MET A 315 5.35 -5.77 -10.91
C MET A 315 4.60 -4.70 -10.13
N TYR A 316 3.62 -5.10 -9.30
CA TYR A 316 2.90 -4.15 -8.44
C TYR A 316 3.86 -3.41 -7.50
N ARG A 317 4.82 -4.13 -6.90
CA ARG A 317 5.86 -3.53 -6.08
C ARG A 317 6.65 -2.48 -6.85
N ILE A 318 7.15 -2.80 -8.06
CA ILE A 318 7.91 -1.88 -8.90
C ILE A 318 7.09 -0.61 -9.19
N LEU A 319 5.83 -0.76 -9.57
CA LEU A 319 4.96 0.39 -9.86
C LEU A 319 4.84 1.33 -8.66
N PHE A 320 4.53 0.79 -7.48
CA PHE A 320 4.37 1.62 -6.29
C PHE A 320 5.69 2.19 -5.79
N ASP A 321 6.80 1.46 -5.88
CA ASP A 321 8.13 1.99 -5.55
C ASP A 321 8.56 3.12 -6.49
N LEU A 322 8.30 3.02 -7.79
CA LEU A 322 8.57 4.10 -8.75
C LEU A 322 7.73 5.35 -8.44
N ALA A 323 6.45 5.16 -8.08
CA ALA A 323 5.59 6.25 -7.65
C ALA A 323 6.11 6.92 -6.38
N LEU A 324 6.50 6.15 -5.37
CA LEU A 324 7.06 6.66 -4.12
C LEU A 324 8.39 7.37 -4.35
N LYS A 325 9.30 6.78 -5.13
CA LYS A 325 10.58 7.37 -5.48
C LYS A 325 10.42 8.74 -6.14
N GLU A 326 9.53 8.84 -7.12
CA GLU A 326 9.25 10.11 -7.79
C GLU A 326 8.64 11.13 -6.82
N ALA A 327 7.71 10.71 -5.97
CA ALA A 327 7.09 11.56 -4.97
C ALA A 327 8.10 12.13 -3.97
N LEU A 328 9.09 11.32 -3.57
CA LEU A 328 10.14 11.68 -2.61
C LEU A 328 11.28 12.48 -3.26
N GLY A 329 11.44 12.42 -4.57
CA GLY A 329 12.53 13.08 -5.30
C GLY A 329 12.54 14.60 -5.24
N GLY A 330 11.52 15.23 -4.66
CA GLY A 330 11.44 16.68 -4.44
C GLY A 330 11.38 17.53 -5.72
N ARG A 331 11.34 16.89 -6.88
CA ARG A 331 11.34 17.54 -8.21
C ARG A 331 9.94 17.95 -8.68
N VAL A 332 8.92 17.56 -7.91
CA VAL A 332 7.53 17.89 -8.24
C VAL A 332 7.30 19.36 -7.98
N SER A 333 7.28 20.16 -9.03
CA SER A 333 7.09 21.62 -8.97
C SER A 333 5.72 22.04 -8.41
N ASN A 334 4.75 21.15 -8.40
CA ASN A 334 3.40 21.40 -7.92
C ASN A 334 3.20 20.84 -6.53
N ARG A 335 2.97 21.72 -5.57
CA ARG A 335 2.57 21.43 -4.18
C ARG A 335 1.17 20.83 -4.15
N GLY A 336 1.02 19.57 -4.41
CA GLY A 336 -0.26 18.86 -4.29
C GLY A 336 -0.04 17.53 -3.58
N ASN A 337 -1.11 16.75 -3.49
CA ASN A 337 -1.12 15.54 -2.72
C ASN A 337 -1.02 14.29 -3.60
N ILE A 338 -0.39 13.27 -3.06
CA ILE A 338 -0.31 11.93 -3.63
C ILE A 338 -0.94 11.01 -2.58
N TYR A 339 -2.17 10.58 -2.85
CA TYR A 339 -2.90 9.67 -1.98
C TYR A 339 -2.63 8.23 -2.42
N LEU A 340 -2.02 7.43 -1.56
CA LEU A 340 -1.86 5.99 -1.74
C LEU A 340 -2.91 5.28 -0.90
N ILE A 341 -3.85 4.63 -1.54
CA ILE A 341 -4.90 3.84 -0.91
C ILE A 341 -4.58 2.37 -1.15
N ILE A 342 -4.26 1.65 -0.10
CA ILE A 342 -3.80 0.26 -0.16
C ILE A 342 -4.72 -0.59 0.73
N ASP A 343 -5.71 -1.24 0.14
CA ASP A 343 -6.71 -2.03 0.88
C ASP A 343 -6.08 -3.21 1.64
N GLU A 344 -5.12 -3.88 1.02
CA GLU A 344 -4.41 -5.01 1.62
C GLU A 344 -2.90 -4.81 1.46
N PHE A 345 -2.26 -4.21 2.44
CA PHE A 345 -0.83 -3.84 2.37
C PHE A 345 0.09 -5.07 2.25
N LYS A 346 -0.34 -6.23 2.78
CA LYS A 346 0.37 -7.49 2.65
C LYS A 346 0.70 -7.85 1.18
N LEU A 347 -0.16 -7.48 0.25
CA LEU A 347 -0.01 -7.83 -1.17
C LEU A 347 0.95 -6.92 -1.96
N LEU A 348 1.51 -5.90 -1.30
CA LEU A 348 2.62 -5.08 -1.79
C LEU A 348 3.89 -5.33 -0.96
N PRO A 349 4.50 -6.53 -1.02
CA PRO A 349 5.60 -6.88 -0.14
C PRO A 349 6.89 -6.13 -0.50
N ASN A 350 7.65 -5.77 0.52
CA ASN A 350 9.01 -5.24 0.39
C ASN A 350 9.13 -3.97 -0.46
N LEU A 351 8.19 -3.02 -0.30
CA LEU A 351 8.36 -1.67 -0.85
C LEU A 351 9.64 -1.03 -0.29
N MET A 352 10.53 -0.59 -1.18
CA MET A 352 11.85 -0.06 -0.80
C MET A 352 11.75 1.34 -0.20
N HIS A 353 10.85 2.17 -0.76
CA HIS A 353 10.71 3.59 -0.41
C HIS A 353 9.59 3.89 0.59
N ILE A 354 8.96 2.86 1.17
CA ILE A 354 7.82 3.08 2.08
C ILE A 354 8.24 3.71 3.41
N ASP A 355 9.43 3.34 3.94
CA ASP A 355 9.96 3.94 5.16
C ASP A 355 10.16 5.45 5.00
N ASP A 356 10.76 5.85 3.89
CA ASP A 356 10.99 7.26 3.56
C ASP A 356 9.67 7.99 3.33
N ALA A 357 8.69 7.34 2.70
CA ALA A 357 7.36 7.91 2.49
C ALA A 357 6.64 8.18 3.82
N LEU A 358 6.71 7.25 4.78
CA LEU A 358 6.08 7.41 6.09
C LEU A 358 6.81 8.44 6.97
N ASN A 359 8.15 8.56 6.84
CA ASN A 359 8.94 9.46 7.66
C ASN A 359 9.04 10.87 7.08
N PHE A 360 9.22 11.01 5.77
CA PHE A 360 9.51 12.28 5.10
C PHE A 360 8.41 12.74 4.13
N GLY A 361 7.51 11.81 3.72
CA GLY A 361 6.47 12.07 2.71
C GLY A 361 5.53 13.23 3.09
N ARG A 362 5.37 13.51 4.38
CA ARG A 362 4.53 14.61 4.88
C ARG A 362 4.83 15.96 4.20
N SER A 363 6.09 16.34 4.12
CA SER A 363 6.52 17.61 3.51
C SER A 363 6.40 17.61 1.99
N LEU A 364 6.28 16.44 1.40
CA LEU A 364 6.22 16.19 -0.06
C LEU A 364 4.81 15.88 -0.55
N GLY A 365 3.81 15.95 0.35
CA GLY A 365 2.40 15.72 0.01
C GLY A 365 1.98 14.26 -0.08
N VAL A 366 2.86 13.31 0.29
CA VAL A 366 2.53 11.88 0.29
C VAL A 366 1.64 11.53 1.48
N LYS A 367 0.54 10.83 1.21
CA LYS A 367 -0.43 10.37 2.20
C LYS A 367 -0.73 8.90 1.96
N VAL A 368 -0.31 8.05 2.89
CA VAL A 368 -0.51 6.61 2.81
C VAL A 368 -1.66 6.21 3.71
N CYS A 369 -2.67 5.56 3.14
CA CYS A 369 -3.79 4.96 3.85
C CYS A 369 -3.77 3.46 3.55
N ALA A 370 -3.44 2.65 4.56
CA ALA A 370 -3.19 1.22 4.37
C ALA A 370 -4.09 0.37 5.26
N GLY A 371 -4.56 -0.76 4.73
CA GLY A 371 -5.31 -1.79 5.43
C GLY A 371 -4.43 -2.99 5.77
N LEU A 372 -4.57 -3.49 7.01
CA LEU A 372 -3.96 -4.72 7.48
C LEU A 372 -5.01 -5.59 8.17
N GLN A 373 -4.91 -6.90 8.01
CA GLN A 373 -5.74 -7.86 8.73
C GLN A 373 -5.12 -8.23 10.08
N SER A 374 -3.78 -8.24 10.15
CA SER A 374 -2.97 -8.49 11.34
C SER A 374 -1.69 -7.67 11.27
N ILE A 375 -1.21 -7.21 12.42
CA ILE A 375 0.08 -6.51 12.52
C ILE A 375 1.26 -7.43 12.13
N ASN A 376 1.12 -8.74 12.35
CA ASN A 376 2.10 -9.73 11.97
C ASN A 376 2.40 -9.72 10.46
N GLN A 377 1.45 -9.30 9.62
CA GLN A 377 1.68 -9.15 8.18
C GLN A 377 2.83 -8.18 7.86
N LEU A 378 3.01 -7.12 8.66
CA LEU A 378 4.18 -6.23 8.53
C LEU A 378 5.46 -6.91 9.02
N TYR A 379 5.38 -7.64 10.12
CA TYR A 379 6.54 -8.31 10.72
C TYR A 379 7.06 -9.44 9.85
N ASP A 380 6.16 -10.19 9.22
CA ASP A 380 6.52 -11.28 8.31
C ASP A 380 7.20 -10.78 7.03
N ILE A 381 6.72 -9.65 6.48
CA ILE A 381 7.21 -9.11 5.21
C ILE A 381 8.50 -8.31 5.39
N TYR A 382 8.55 -7.45 6.41
CA TYR A 382 9.64 -6.49 6.58
C TYR A 382 10.62 -6.87 7.67
N GLY A 383 10.36 -7.98 8.40
CA GLY A 383 11.06 -8.35 9.62
C GLY A 383 10.52 -7.56 10.83
N ALA A 384 10.69 -8.12 12.04
CA ALA A 384 10.06 -7.58 13.25
C ALA A 384 10.47 -6.13 13.53
N ASP A 385 11.74 -5.78 13.38
CA ASP A 385 12.23 -4.45 13.73
C ASP A 385 11.76 -3.38 12.73
N ARG A 386 11.94 -3.63 11.43
CA ARG A 386 11.47 -2.72 10.38
C ARG A 386 9.94 -2.61 10.36
N GLY A 387 9.24 -3.74 10.58
CA GLY A 387 7.77 -3.76 10.68
C GLY A 387 7.24 -2.89 11.81
N LYS A 388 7.89 -2.87 12.98
CA LYS A 388 7.55 -1.95 14.09
C LYS A 388 7.76 -0.49 13.72
N VAL A 389 8.87 -0.19 13.04
CA VAL A 389 9.14 1.17 12.55
C VAL A 389 8.05 1.62 11.57
N LEU A 390 7.69 0.78 10.60
CA LEU A 390 6.60 1.07 9.66
C LEU A 390 5.27 1.28 10.37
N ALA A 391 4.91 0.41 11.33
CA ALA A 391 3.69 0.55 12.11
C ALA A 391 3.63 1.87 12.89
N SER A 392 4.78 2.35 13.42
CA SER A 392 4.88 3.63 14.12
C SER A 392 4.75 4.84 13.19
N GLY A 393 5.14 4.70 11.91
CA GLY A 393 5.00 5.72 10.89
C GLY A 393 3.54 6.08 10.57
N PHE A 394 2.62 5.13 10.75
CA PHE A 394 1.18 5.40 10.68
C PHE A 394 0.69 6.02 11.99
N MET A 395 0.72 7.34 12.09
CA MET A 395 0.39 8.02 13.34
C MET A 395 -1.11 8.04 13.65
N ASN A 396 -1.99 7.95 12.63
CA ASN A 396 -3.42 7.75 12.81
C ASN A 396 -3.77 6.26 12.63
N SER A 397 -4.67 5.74 13.45
CA SER A 397 -5.10 4.34 13.34
C SER A 397 -6.57 4.15 13.69
N PHE A 398 -7.25 3.34 12.88
CA PHE A 398 -8.60 2.85 13.14
C PHE A 398 -8.50 1.36 13.39
N CYS A 399 -8.77 0.95 14.62
CA CYS A 399 -8.58 -0.40 15.11
C CYS A 399 -9.94 -1.09 15.27
N PHE A 400 -10.22 -2.01 14.37
CA PHE A 400 -11.42 -2.83 14.33
C PHE A 400 -11.24 -4.12 15.15
N GLN A 401 -12.27 -4.95 15.18
CA GLN A 401 -12.18 -6.28 15.77
C GLN A 401 -11.04 -7.09 15.14
N THR A 402 -10.21 -7.66 16.00
CA THR A 402 -9.16 -8.60 15.60
C THR A 402 -9.02 -9.71 16.65
N PHE A 403 -8.80 -10.94 16.15
CA PHE A 403 -8.60 -12.12 16.98
C PHE A 403 -7.13 -12.48 17.18
N ASP A 404 -6.26 -11.89 16.38
CA ASP A 404 -4.82 -12.07 16.44
C ASP A 404 -4.25 -11.42 17.72
N LEU A 405 -3.48 -12.20 18.51
CA LEU A 405 -2.97 -11.78 19.81
C LEU A 405 -2.01 -10.58 19.69
N ASP A 406 -1.11 -10.59 18.72
CA ASP A 406 -0.11 -9.53 18.60
C ASP A 406 -0.76 -8.22 18.10
N SER A 407 -1.76 -8.33 17.23
CA SER A 407 -2.58 -7.17 16.85
C SER A 407 -3.32 -6.58 18.03
N ARG A 408 -3.89 -7.40 18.92
CA ARG A 408 -4.54 -6.90 20.14
C ARG A 408 -3.56 -6.23 21.09
N LYS A 409 -2.38 -6.82 21.29
CA LYS A 409 -1.30 -6.18 22.08
C LYS A 409 -0.88 -4.84 21.48
N PHE A 410 -0.66 -4.81 20.16
CA PHE A 410 -0.34 -3.58 19.45
C PHE A 410 -1.41 -2.49 19.66
N VAL A 411 -2.69 -2.85 19.59
CA VAL A 411 -3.79 -1.91 19.83
C VAL A 411 -3.76 -1.42 21.28
N MET A 412 -3.66 -2.30 22.26
CA MET A 412 -3.60 -1.93 23.68
C MET A 412 -2.45 -0.94 23.95
N GLU A 413 -1.24 -1.25 23.49
CA GLU A 413 -0.06 -0.39 23.65
C GLU A 413 -0.23 0.96 22.93
N ARG A 414 -0.84 0.94 21.72
CA ARG A 414 -1.05 2.14 20.91
C ARG A 414 -1.98 3.16 21.54
N PHE A 415 -3.02 2.69 22.24
CA PHE A 415 -3.98 3.55 22.94
C PHE A 415 -3.49 3.98 24.30
N GLY A 416 -2.46 3.31 24.84
CA GLY A 416 -1.81 3.63 26.08
C GLY A 416 -2.49 3.06 27.32
N GLU A 417 -1.98 3.45 28.46
CA GLU A 417 -2.39 2.96 29.77
C GLU A 417 -3.26 3.97 30.52
N LYS A 418 -4.04 3.46 31.44
CA LYS A 418 -4.79 4.23 32.44
C LYS A 418 -4.59 3.62 33.82
N TYR A 419 -4.77 4.46 34.84
CA TYR A 419 -4.84 4.03 36.23
C TYR A 419 -6.25 4.28 36.77
N GLU A 420 -6.92 3.24 37.23
CA GLU A 420 -8.33 3.32 37.60
C GLU A 420 -8.62 2.74 39.00
N ASN A 421 -9.63 3.30 39.62
CA ASN A 421 -10.18 2.81 40.88
C ASN A 421 -11.53 2.13 40.61
N LEU A 422 -11.67 0.90 41.09
CA LEU A 422 -12.90 0.12 41.01
C LEU A 422 -13.48 0.04 42.41
N ALA A 423 -14.61 0.70 42.64
CA ALA A 423 -15.35 0.62 43.88
C ALA A 423 -16.59 -0.28 43.71
N TYR A 424 -16.76 -1.28 44.56
CA TYR A 424 -17.91 -2.15 44.53
C TYR A 424 -18.31 -2.56 45.96
N GLN A 425 -19.57 -2.88 46.13
CA GLN A 425 -20.07 -3.32 47.42
C GLN A 425 -20.01 -4.86 47.54
N SER A 426 -19.14 -5.35 48.40
CA SER A 426 -19.08 -6.76 48.74
C SER A 426 -19.99 -6.97 50.00
N ARG A 427 -20.77 -8.03 50.00
CA ARG A 427 -21.80 -8.45 51.00
C ARG A 427 -21.98 -7.61 52.28
N SER A 428 -20.97 -6.93 52.80
CA SER A 428 -21.02 -6.14 54.03
C SER A 428 -20.13 -4.89 54.07
N LEU A 429 -19.20 -4.71 53.10
CA LEU A 429 -18.28 -3.56 53.13
C LEU A 429 -18.00 -3.05 51.71
N PRO A 430 -17.88 -1.73 51.52
CA PRO A 430 -17.40 -1.16 50.29
C PRO A 430 -15.93 -1.55 50.10
N VAL A 431 -15.61 -2.08 48.93
CA VAL A 431 -14.23 -2.44 48.52
C VAL A 431 -13.80 -1.53 47.40
N SER A 432 -12.58 -1.00 47.48
CA SER A 432 -11.97 -0.18 46.46
C SER A 432 -10.64 -0.81 46.07
N VAL A 433 -10.47 -1.08 44.77
CA VAL A 433 -9.26 -1.66 44.21
C VAL A 433 -8.72 -0.74 43.14
N GLN A 434 -7.45 -0.38 43.28
CA GLN A 434 -6.73 0.39 42.24
C GLN A 434 -5.97 -0.56 41.34
N ARG A 435 -6.06 -0.34 40.04
CA ARG A 435 -5.31 -1.12 39.07
C ARG A 435 -4.77 -0.26 37.91
N ALA A 436 -3.63 -0.66 37.38
CA ALA A 436 -3.20 -0.26 36.05
C ALA A 436 -3.95 -1.11 35.02
N GLY A 437 -4.30 -0.51 33.90
CA GLY A 437 -4.94 -1.17 32.78
C GLY A 437 -4.71 -0.38 31.49
N HIS A 438 -5.17 -0.91 30.37
CA HIS A 438 -5.09 -0.20 29.09
C HIS A 438 -6.32 0.69 28.88
N VAL A 439 -6.17 1.77 28.12
CA VAL A 439 -7.30 2.63 27.69
C VAL A 439 -8.31 1.80 26.91
N VAL A 440 -7.82 0.95 25.99
CA VAL A 440 -8.58 -0.09 25.28
C VAL A 440 -8.06 -1.44 25.76
N GLU A 441 -8.89 -2.24 26.35
CA GLU A 441 -8.55 -3.56 26.89
C GLU A 441 -8.77 -4.65 25.84
N ASP A 442 -8.16 -5.82 26.04
CA ASP A 442 -8.26 -6.99 25.16
C ASP A 442 -9.72 -7.38 24.86
N TRP A 443 -10.56 -7.42 25.88
CA TRP A 443 -11.99 -7.74 25.74
C TRP A 443 -12.78 -6.66 25.00
N ASP A 444 -12.35 -5.41 25.03
CA ASP A 444 -12.97 -4.32 24.29
C ASP A 444 -12.78 -4.52 22.79
N ILE A 445 -11.58 -4.93 22.38
CA ILE A 445 -11.24 -5.22 20.98
C ILE A 445 -12.04 -6.43 20.49
N LEU A 446 -12.08 -7.52 21.28
CA LEU A 446 -12.83 -8.72 20.94
C LEU A 446 -14.35 -8.49 20.89
N GLY A 447 -14.85 -7.50 21.62
CA GLY A 447 -16.28 -7.19 21.68
C GLY A 447 -16.77 -6.27 20.58
N LEU A 448 -15.90 -5.73 19.72
CA LEU A 448 -16.31 -4.88 18.59
C LEU A 448 -17.18 -5.66 17.62
N GLN A 449 -18.15 -4.96 17.02
CA GLN A 449 -19.00 -5.47 15.94
C GLN A 449 -18.48 -4.97 14.60
N VAL A 450 -19.01 -5.52 13.50
CA VAL A 450 -18.72 -5.04 12.15
C VAL A 450 -19.05 -3.55 12.01
N GLY A 451 -18.10 -2.78 11.54
CA GLY A 451 -18.20 -1.32 11.41
C GLY A 451 -17.84 -0.55 12.67
N GLN A 452 -17.54 -1.22 13.78
CA GLN A 452 -17.10 -0.57 15.01
C GLN A 452 -15.59 -0.56 15.12
N ALA A 453 -15.02 0.58 15.54
CA ALA A 453 -13.58 0.74 15.72
C ALA A 453 -13.25 1.68 16.88
N TYR A 454 -12.08 1.47 17.45
CA TYR A 454 -11.39 2.45 18.26
C TYR A 454 -10.51 3.31 17.35
N ILE A 455 -10.64 4.62 17.49
CA ILE A 455 -9.99 5.62 16.64
C ILE A 455 -8.91 6.33 17.46
N ASN A 456 -7.70 6.35 16.93
CA ASN A 456 -6.60 7.17 17.42
C ASN A 456 -6.23 8.19 16.35
N LEU A 457 -6.47 9.47 16.62
CA LEU A 457 -6.05 10.60 15.79
C LEU A 457 -5.04 11.44 16.54
N VAL A 458 -3.98 11.84 15.87
CA VAL A 458 -2.93 12.66 16.48
C VAL A 458 -3.50 14.02 16.93
N GLY A 459 -3.34 14.30 18.21
CA GLY A 459 -3.83 15.55 18.83
C GLY A 459 -5.24 15.48 19.39
N TYR A 460 -5.89 14.33 19.31
CA TYR A 460 -7.22 14.06 19.90
C TYR A 460 -7.14 12.91 20.90
N SER A 461 -8.03 12.94 21.88
CA SER A 461 -8.22 11.77 22.74
C SER A 461 -8.79 10.61 21.93
N PRO A 462 -8.36 9.38 22.18
CA PRO A 462 -8.95 8.20 21.55
C PRO A 462 -10.47 8.13 21.79
N PHE A 463 -11.22 7.66 20.80
CA PHE A 463 -12.67 7.53 20.88
C PHE A 463 -13.17 6.28 20.17
N PHE A 464 -14.35 5.85 20.53
CA PHE A 464 -15.09 4.79 19.86
C PHE A 464 -15.93 5.37 18.73
N PHE A 465 -16.04 4.62 17.62
CA PHE A 465 -16.85 5.04 16.47
C PHE A 465 -17.55 3.84 15.81
N ASP A 466 -18.84 3.95 15.57
CA ASP A 466 -19.68 2.95 14.89
C ASP A 466 -20.03 3.49 13.50
N PHE A 467 -19.24 3.13 12.50
CA PHE A 467 -19.40 3.62 11.13
C PHE A 467 -20.76 3.26 10.55
N SER A 468 -21.42 4.22 9.90
CA SER A 468 -22.57 3.91 9.05
C SER A 468 -22.13 3.08 7.84
N GLU A 469 -23.03 2.35 7.22
CA GLU A 469 -22.77 1.75 5.93
C GLU A 469 -22.59 2.84 4.88
N PHE A 470 -21.64 2.63 3.98
CA PHE A 470 -21.43 3.51 2.85
C PHE A 470 -22.51 3.24 1.80
N GLU A 471 -23.44 4.15 1.69
CA GLU A 471 -24.46 4.12 0.64
C GLU A 471 -23.94 4.88 -0.59
N GLN A 472 -23.91 4.23 -1.75
CA GLN A 472 -23.76 4.97 -3.00
C GLN A 472 -24.96 5.88 -3.18
N PRO A 473 -24.77 7.16 -3.53
CA PRO A 473 -25.86 7.90 -4.14
C PRO A 473 -26.29 7.10 -5.36
N HIS A 474 -27.56 6.68 -5.39
CA HIS A 474 -28.13 5.98 -6.54
C HIS A 474 -27.85 6.81 -7.77
N THR A 475 -26.92 6.36 -8.60
CA THR A 475 -26.79 6.90 -9.96
C THR A 475 -28.03 6.39 -10.66
N ILE A 476 -29.02 7.27 -10.80
CA ILE A 476 -30.11 7.04 -11.72
C ILE A 476 -29.45 6.90 -13.09
N LEU A 477 -29.48 5.67 -13.64
CA LEU A 477 -29.04 5.36 -14.98
C LEU A 477 -29.83 6.19 -16.01
#